data_509fda408b2abcb7855e3ff6db34506f
#
_entry.id   509fda408b2abcb7855e3ff6db34506f
#
_cell.length_a   1.000
_cell.length_b   1.000
_cell.length_c   1.000
_cell.angle_alpha   90.00
_cell.angle_beta   90.00
_cell.angle_gamma   90.00
#
_symmetry.space_group_name_H-M   'P 1'
#
loop_
_entity.id
_entity.type
_entity.pdbx_description
1 polymer ?
#
loop_
_entity_poly.entity_id
_entity_poly.type
_entity_poly.pdbx_seq_one_letter_code
_entity_poly.pdbx_strand_id
1 'polypeptide(L)'
;MTPRAEPALTHDGDVLTALAGAEDRFTLSRLESLIPHRSREGLRQALRRLVDEGIVDRQVAGTTHTYSLNRQHLAAPSIIELASLQTRFVERLRETLQGWSPQPIFAAVFGSSARGTMTPTSDIDLILIHPDSDTSAWEADVDALALSAQRWTGRPMNILVMAREEVRDARHEEPVLQDIARDGLPVLGTMSSFVRLIGGRR
;
A
#
# COMPACT_ATOMS: atom_id res chain seq x y z
N MET A 1 -25.09 -8.25 21.48
CA MET A 1 -23.98 -7.31 21.15
C MET A 1 -23.22 -7.95 20.02
N THR A 2 -23.55 -7.58 18.79
CA THR A 2 -22.97 -8.18 17.57
C THR A 2 -21.60 -7.58 17.37
N PRO A 3 -20.51 -8.36 17.17
CA PRO A 3 -19.20 -7.81 16.89
C PRO A 3 -19.26 -7.06 15.55
N ARG A 4 -18.93 -5.79 15.59
CA ARG A 4 -18.82 -4.93 14.41
C ARG A 4 -17.63 -5.44 13.60
N ALA A 5 -17.89 -6.14 12.50
CA ALA A 5 -16.86 -6.57 11.57
C ALA A 5 -16.22 -5.31 10.95
N GLU A 6 -14.94 -5.10 11.21
CA GLU A 6 -14.18 -4.07 10.52
C GLU A 6 -14.01 -4.48 9.05
N PRO A 7 -14.45 -3.67 8.06
CA PRO A 7 -14.47 -4.07 6.65
C PRO A 7 -13.09 -4.38 6.07
N ALA A 8 -12.03 -3.86 6.70
CA ALA A 8 -10.66 -3.97 6.18
C ALA A 8 -9.96 -5.29 6.50
N LEU A 9 -10.55 -6.18 7.30
CA LEU A 9 -9.90 -7.41 7.79
C LEU A 9 -10.63 -8.70 7.40
N THR A 10 -11.67 -8.62 6.59
CA THR A 10 -12.42 -9.78 6.14
C THR A 10 -11.86 -10.29 4.81
N HIS A 11 -11.99 -11.59 4.57
CA HIS A 11 -11.66 -12.19 3.26
C HIS A 11 -12.42 -11.50 2.11
N ASP A 12 -13.63 -11.01 2.37
CA ASP A 12 -14.46 -10.31 1.40
C ASP A 12 -13.84 -8.97 0.99
N GLY A 13 -13.31 -8.18 1.94
CA GLY A 13 -12.63 -6.91 1.66
C GLY A 13 -11.41 -7.08 0.76
N ASP A 14 -10.57 -8.09 1.05
CA ASP A 14 -9.37 -8.36 0.25
C ASP A 14 -9.73 -8.83 -1.17
N VAL A 15 -10.74 -9.71 -1.30
CA VAL A 15 -11.25 -10.17 -2.61
C VAL A 15 -11.81 -9.00 -3.40
N LEU A 16 -12.64 -8.15 -2.79
CA LEU A 16 -13.22 -6.97 -3.44
C LEU A 16 -12.15 -5.98 -3.88
N THR A 17 -11.13 -5.74 -3.05
CA THR A 17 -10.00 -4.87 -3.41
C THR A 17 -9.25 -5.41 -4.62
N ALA A 18 -8.95 -6.72 -4.65
CA ALA A 18 -8.27 -7.35 -5.77
C ALA A 18 -9.10 -7.29 -7.07
N LEU A 19 -10.42 -7.56 -6.98
CA LEU A 19 -11.30 -7.55 -8.15
C LEU A 19 -11.62 -6.13 -8.64
N ALA A 20 -11.65 -5.13 -7.76
CA ALA A 20 -11.91 -3.74 -8.11
C ALA A 20 -10.72 -3.08 -8.82
N GLY A 21 -9.50 -3.50 -8.49
CA GLY A 21 -8.25 -2.94 -9.03
C GLY A 21 -7.98 -3.26 -10.50
N ALA A 22 -8.76 -4.16 -11.12
CA ALA A 22 -8.60 -4.51 -12.53
C ALA A 22 -9.94 -4.75 -13.22
N GLU A 23 -9.97 -4.56 -14.54
CA GLU A 23 -11.14 -4.90 -15.37
C GLU A 23 -11.11 -6.37 -15.85
N ASP A 24 -10.12 -7.12 -15.39
CA ASP A 24 -9.88 -8.51 -15.77
C ASP A 24 -10.69 -9.51 -14.93
N ARG A 25 -10.68 -10.76 -15.40
CA ARG A 25 -11.24 -11.90 -14.69
C ARG A 25 -10.14 -12.69 -14.00
N PHE A 26 -10.40 -13.07 -12.76
CA PHE A 26 -9.43 -13.76 -11.94
C PHE A 26 -9.86 -15.20 -11.68
N THR A 27 -8.92 -16.13 -11.78
CA THR A 27 -9.10 -17.48 -11.22
C THR A 27 -8.84 -17.46 -9.71
N LEU A 28 -9.35 -18.45 -8.99
CA LEU A 28 -9.03 -18.61 -7.56
C LEU A 28 -7.52 -18.67 -7.32
N SER A 29 -6.76 -19.38 -8.16
CA SER A 29 -5.30 -19.48 -8.02
C SER A 29 -4.61 -18.12 -8.24
N ARG A 30 -5.13 -17.28 -9.13
CA ARG A 30 -4.60 -15.91 -9.30
C ARG A 30 -4.89 -15.06 -8.08
N LEU A 31 -6.08 -15.15 -7.48
CA LEU A 31 -6.42 -14.45 -6.24
C LEU A 31 -5.56 -14.90 -5.06
N GLU A 32 -5.25 -16.20 -4.95
CA GLU A 32 -4.29 -16.70 -3.95
C GLU A 32 -2.91 -16.08 -4.09
N SER A 33 -2.43 -15.91 -5.31
CA SER A 33 -1.13 -15.23 -5.54
C SER A 33 -1.16 -13.75 -5.19
N LEU A 34 -2.30 -13.07 -5.33
CA LEU A 34 -2.46 -11.64 -5.01
C LEU A 34 -2.73 -11.41 -3.53
N ILE A 35 -3.30 -12.40 -2.82
CA ILE A 35 -3.73 -12.30 -1.42
C ILE A 35 -3.07 -13.44 -0.61
N PRO A 36 -1.73 -13.52 -0.55
CA PRO A 36 -1.01 -14.66 -0.01
C PRO A 36 -1.20 -14.87 1.51
N HIS A 37 -1.69 -13.85 2.22
CA HIS A 37 -1.97 -13.90 3.66
C HIS A 37 -3.32 -14.54 3.99
N ARG A 38 -4.09 -14.95 2.99
CA ARG A 38 -5.41 -15.60 3.17
C ARG A 38 -5.38 -17.05 2.73
N SER A 39 -6.14 -17.89 3.44
CA SER A 39 -6.26 -19.29 3.07
C SER A 39 -7.14 -19.47 1.81
N ARG A 40 -6.80 -20.47 0.99
CA ARG A 40 -7.58 -20.84 -0.20
C ARG A 40 -9.06 -21.08 0.11
N GLU A 41 -9.35 -21.74 1.22
CA GLU A 41 -10.74 -22.02 1.63
C GLU A 41 -11.47 -20.73 2.06
N GLY A 42 -10.80 -19.84 2.75
CA GLY A 42 -11.36 -18.53 3.10
C GLY A 42 -11.70 -17.68 1.87
N LEU A 43 -10.80 -17.65 0.87
CA LEU A 43 -11.06 -16.97 -0.41
C LEU A 43 -12.23 -17.61 -1.18
N ARG A 44 -12.33 -18.95 -1.18
CA ARG A 44 -13.44 -19.66 -1.82
C ARG A 44 -14.79 -19.34 -1.17
N GLN A 45 -14.84 -19.30 0.16
CA GLN A 45 -16.05 -18.93 0.91
C GLN A 45 -16.44 -17.47 0.68
N ALA A 46 -15.48 -16.56 0.67
CA ALA A 46 -15.72 -15.15 0.34
C ALA A 46 -16.29 -14.99 -1.08
N LEU A 47 -15.65 -15.61 -2.08
CA LEU A 47 -16.14 -15.58 -3.46
C LEU A 47 -17.57 -16.14 -3.59
N ARG A 48 -17.88 -17.24 -2.86
CA ARG A 48 -19.24 -17.82 -2.89
C ARG A 48 -20.26 -16.79 -2.37
N ARG A 49 -20.03 -16.19 -1.20
CA ARG A 49 -20.94 -15.16 -0.64
C ARG A 49 -21.13 -13.98 -1.60
N LEU A 50 -20.02 -13.45 -2.11
CA LEU A 50 -20.06 -12.29 -3.01
C LEU A 50 -20.76 -12.59 -4.35
N VAL A 51 -20.69 -13.83 -4.84
CA VAL A 51 -21.44 -14.29 -6.02
C VAL A 51 -22.92 -14.44 -5.66
N ASP A 52 -23.25 -15.02 -4.53
CA ASP A 52 -24.64 -15.20 -4.07
C ASP A 52 -25.33 -13.84 -3.84
N GLU A 53 -24.56 -12.81 -3.44
CA GLU A 53 -25.04 -11.41 -3.30
C GLU A 53 -25.06 -10.64 -4.63
N GLY A 54 -24.56 -11.22 -5.73
CA GLY A 54 -24.50 -10.57 -7.05
C GLY A 54 -23.43 -9.47 -7.17
N ILE A 55 -22.58 -9.29 -6.18
CA ILE A 55 -21.47 -8.32 -6.20
C ILE A 55 -20.33 -8.78 -7.11
N VAL A 56 -20.15 -10.10 -7.21
CA VAL A 56 -19.12 -10.73 -8.03
C VAL A 56 -19.78 -11.62 -9.08
N ASP A 57 -19.38 -11.43 -10.34
CA ASP A 57 -19.76 -12.31 -11.45
C ASP A 57 -18.85 -13.53 -11.47
N ARG A 58 -19.47 -14.72 -11.60
CA ARG A 58 -18.75 -15.97 -11.85
C ARG A 58 -19.03 -16.46 -13.27
N GLN A 59 -17.98 -16.75 -14.01
CA GLN A 59 -18.09 -17.45 -15.30
C GLN A 59 -17.36 -18.78 -15.25
N VAL A 60 -17.87 -19.73 -16.05
CA VAL A 60 -17.32 -21.07 -16.19
C VAL A 60 -16.81 -21.22 -17.61
N ALA A 61 -15.50 -21.52 -17.75
CA ALA A 61 -14.87 -21.84 -19.03
C ALA A 61 -14.24 -23.23 -18.93
N GLY A 62 -14.90 -24.23 -19.48
CA GLY A 62 -14.51 -25.64 -19.28
C GLY A 62 -14.61 -26.03 -17.79
N THR A 63 -13.49 -26.42 -17.19
CA THR A 63 -13.39 -26.77 -15.76
C THR A 63 -12.96 -25.59 -14.88
N THR A 64 -12.69 -24.42 -15.46
CA THR A 64 -12.14 -23.28 -14.76
C THR A 64 -13.24 -22.25 -14.43
N HIS A 65 -13.27 -21.81 -13.16
CA HIS A 65 -14.09 -20.72 -12.71
C HIS A 65 -13.28 -19.42 -12.70
N THR A 66 -13.86 -18.36 -13.28
CA THR A 66 -13.30 -17.01 -13.24
C THR A 66 -14.28 -16.04 -12.57
N TYR A 67 -13.73 -15.05 -11.90
CA TYR A 67 -14.45 -14.06 -11.09
C TYR A 67 -14.08 -12.65 -11.49
N SER A 68 -15.04 -11.75 -11.51
CA SER A 68 -14.85 -10.31 -11.73
C SER A 68 -15.84 -9.51 -10.90
N LEU A 69 -15.52 -8.27 -10.59
CA LEU A 69 -16.49 -7.37 -9.96
C LEU A 69 -17.68 -7.13 -10.92
N ASN A 70 -18.90 -7.32 -10.45
CA ASN A 70 -20.10 -6.90 -11.17
C ASN A 70 -20.19 -5.36 -11.14
N ARG A 71 -19.67 -4.71 -12.16
CA ARG A 71 -19.63 -3.23 -12.26
C ARG A 71 -21.01 -2.59 -12.44
N GLN A 72 -22.06 -3.38 -12.70
CA GLN A 72 -23.45 -2.91 -12.76
C GLN A 72 -24.15 -2.96 -11.39
N HIS A 73 -23.55 -3.63 -10.40
CA HIS A 73 -24.09 -3.67 -9.04
C HIS A 73 -24.06 -2.26 -8.42
N LEU A 74 -25.11 -1.89 -7.70
CA LEU A 74 -25.24 -0.55 -7.07
C LEU A 74 -24.08 -0.22 -6.12
N ALA A 75 -23.49 -1.21 -5.47
CA ALA A 75 -22.34 -1.04 -4.58
C ALA A 75 -21.00 -0.91 -5.32
N ALA A 76 -20.92 -1.21 -6.62
CA ALA A 76 -19.65 -1.27 -7.33
C ALA A 76 -18.86 0.05 -7.31
N PRO A 77 -19.46 1.24 -7.49
CA PRO A 77 -18.73 2.50 -7.39
C PRO A 77 -18.09 2.68 -6.02
N SER A 78 -18.81 2.41 -4.93
CA SER A 78 -18.30 2.54 -3.56
C SER A 78 -17.19 1.52 -3.27
N ILE A 79 -17.29 0.30 -3.79
CA ILE A 79 -16.25 -0.73 -3.65
C ILE A 79 -14.97 -0.29 -4.37
N ILE A 80 -15.07 0.26 -5.58
CA ILE A 80 -13.93 0.78 -6.35
C ILE A 80 -13.28 1.96 -5.62
N GLU A 81 -14.07 2.85 -5.05
CA GLU A 81 -13.54 3.95 -4.24
C GLU A 81 -12.79 3.47 -2.99
N LEU A 82 -13.36 2.51 -2.25
CA LEU A 82 -12.69 1.91 -1.10
C LEU A 82 -11.40 1.18 -1.50
N ALA A 83 -11.40 0.44 -2.60
CA ALA A 83 -10.22 -0.22 -3.12
C ALA A 83 -9.11 0.76 -3.55
N SER A 84 -9.45 2.00 -3.92
CA SER A 84 -8.51 3.04 -4.31
C SER A 84 -7.86 3.80 -3.14
N LEU A 85 -8.24 3.53 -1.88
CA LEU A 85 -7.76 4.31 -0.73
C LEU A 85 -6.25 4.31 -0.58
N GLN A 86 -5.59 3.18 -0.84
CA GLN A 86 -4.12 3.11 -0.80
C GLN A 86 -3.48 4.01 -1.85
N THR A 87 -3.97 3.99 -3.07
CA THR A 87 -3.49 4.85 -4.15
C THR A 87 -3.70 6.33 -3.80
N ARG A 88 -4.89 6.69 -3.33
CA ARG A 88 -5.22 8.07 -2.90
C ARG A 88 -4.35 8.54 -1.74
N PHE A 89 -4.02 7.63 -0.81
CA PHE A 89 -3.11 7.95 0.27
C PHE A 89 -1.71 8.28 -0.24
N VAL A 90 -1.17 7.46 -1.14
CA VAL A 90 0.15 7.71 -1.77
C VAL A 90 0.15 9.01 -2.58
N GLU A 91 -0.92 9.29 -3.32
CA GLU A 91 -1.08 10.55 -4.07
C GLU A 91 -1.09 11.75 -3.12
N ARG A 92 -1.84 11.68 -2.02
CA ARG A 92 -1.90 12.76 -1.04
C ARG A 92 -0.56 13.01 -0.33
N LEU A 93 0.18 11.94 -0.02
CA LEU A 93 1.55 12.07 0.47
C LEU A 93 2.44 12.78 -0.56
N ARG A 94 2.35 12.37 -1.82
CA ARG A 94 3.12 12.97 -2.91
C ARG A 94 2.85 14.46 -3.06
N GLU A 95 1.58 14.87 -3.10
CA GLU A 95 1.17 16.27 -3.19
C GLU A 95 1.71 17.08 -2.02
N THR A 96 1.63 16.54 -0.79
CA THR A 96 2.17 17.22 0.40
C THR A 96 3.68 17.39 0.30
N LEU A 97 4.43 16.34 -0.04
CA LEU A 97 5.89 16.37 -0.11
C LEU A 97 6.42 17.23 -1.27
N GLN A 98 5.66 17.36 -2.35
CA GLN A 98 6.00 18.26 -3.46
C GLN A 98 5.99 19.74 -3.06
N GLY A 99 5.23 20.11 -2.02
CA GLY A 99 5.19 21.47 -1.48
C GLY A 99 6.33 21.82 -0.52
N TRP A 100 7.18 20.86 -0.12
CA TRP A 100 8.27 21.07 0.83
C TRP A 100 9.46 21.79 0.20
N SER A 101 10.21 22.54 1.03
CA SER A 101 11.43 23.24 0.60
C SER A 101 12.53 23.07 1.65
N PRO A 102 13.63 22.38 1.33
CA PRO A 102 13.89 21.69 0.04
C PRO A 102 12.98 20.47 -0.16
N GLN A 103 12.70 20.13 -1.41
CA GLN A 103 11.89 18.95 -1.73
C GLN A 103 12.69 17.65 -1.47
N PRO A 104 12.07 16.59 -0.91
CA PRO A 104 12.72 15.28 -0.81
C PRO A 104 13.18 14.74 -2.17
N ILE A 105 14.38 14.18 -2.22
CA ILE A 105 14.88 13.52 -3.44
C ILE A 105 14.28 12.14 -3.64
N PHE A 106 13.80 11.52 -2.55
CA PHE A 106 13.09 10.26 -2.56
C PHE A 106 12.20 10.16 -1.33
N ALA A 107 11.04 9.54 -1.50
CA ALA A 107 10.14 9.14 -0.43
C ALA A 107 9.50 7.80 -0.77
N ALA A 108 9.34 6.91 0.21
CA ALA A 108 8.65 5.64 0.04
C ALA A 108 7.97 5.19 1.33
N VAL A 109 6.77 4.64 1.21
CA VAL A 109 6.13 3.85 2.28
C VAL A 109 6.81 2.47 2.29
N PHE A 110 7.12 1.95 3.48
CA PHE A 110 7.77 0.65 3.62
C PHE A 110 7.16 -0.19 4.75
N GLY A 111 7.77 -1.30 5.10
CA GLY A 111 7.28 -2.16 6.18
C GLY A 111 6.00 -2.92 5.85
N SER A 112 5.15 -3.14 6.85
CA SER A 112 3.89 -3.87 6.69
C SER A 112 2.90 -3.18 5.78
N SER A 113 2.94 -1.84 5.73
CA SER A 113 2.07 -1.00 4.92
C SER A 113 2.31 -1.21 3.42
N ALA A 114 3.57 -1.30 3.00
CA ALA A 114 3.94 -1.54 1.60
C ALA A 114 3.63 -2.97 1.17
N ARG A 115 3.80 -3.95 2.05
CA ARG A 115 3.55 -5.37 1.76
C ARG A 115 2.08 -5.78 1.83
N GLY A 116 1.17 -4.89 2.24
CA GLY A 116 -0.24 -5.23 2.43
C GLY A 116 -0.51 -6.21 3.58
N THR A 117 0.44 -6.36 4.51
CA THR A 117 0.35 -7.25 5.68
C THR A 117 0.01 -6.50 6.98
N MET A 118 -0.60 -5.31 6.84
CA MET A 118 -0.98 -4.49 7.99
C MET A 118 -1.97 -5.21 8.89
N THR A 119 -1.76 -5.06 10.19
CA THR A 119 -2.71 -5.42 11.25
C THR A 119 -3.42 -4.15 11.75
N PRO A 120 -4.49 -4.25 12.54
CA PRO A 120 -5.16 -3.08 13.14
C PRO A 120 -4.23 -2.20 13.98
N THR A 121 -3.17 -2.77 14.52
CA THR A 121 -2.18 -2.09 15.38
C THR A 121 -0.89 -1.72 14.64
N SER A 122 -0.80 -1.96 13.32
CA SER A 122 0.40 -1.62 12.55
C SER A 122 0.48 -0.12 12.29
N ASP A 123 1.66 0.45 12.47
CA ASP A 123 1.98 1.81 12.07
C ASP A 123 2.28 1.89 10.58
N ILE A 124 2.25 3.09 10.05
CA ILE A 124 2.68 3.38 8.68
C ILE A 124 4.12 3.88 8.74
N ASP A 125 5.03 3.21 8.05
CA ASP A 125 6.43 3.61 8.00
C ASP A 125 6.72 4.35 6.68
N LEU A 126 7.29 5.56 6.77
CA LEU A 126 7.67 6.39 5.63
C LEU A 126 9.15 6.74 5.73
N ILE A 127 9.92 6.56 4.66
CA ILE A 127 11.26 7.12 4.55
C ILE A 127 11.22 8.40 3.69
N LEU A 128 11.97 9.41 4.13
CA LEU A 128 12.24 10.65 3.40
C LEU A 128 13.75 10.83 3.27
N ILE A 129 14.24 11.09 2.06
CA ILE A 129 15.65 11.39 1.84
C ILE A 129 15.81 12.88 1.52
N HIS A 130 16.47 13.57 2.47
CA HIS A 130 16.81 14.98 2.36
C HIS A 130 17.97 15.18 1.37
N PRO A 131 17.93 16.22 0.52
CA PRO A 131 19.03 16.51 -0.42
C PRO A 131 20.34 16.90 0.26
N ASP A 132 20.26 17.52 1.44
CA ASP A 132 21.41 18.07 2.17
C ASP A 132 21.64 17.31 3.48
N SER A 133 22.79 17.53 4.12
CA SER A 133 23.14 16.90 5.40
C SER A 133 22.39 17.51 6.59
N ASP A 134 21.97 18.78 6.51
CA ASP A 134 21.14 19.42 7.53
C ASP A 134 19.66 19.18 7.24
N THR A 135 19.04 18.35 8.05
CA THR A 135 17.62 17.97 7.94
C THR A 135 16.70 18.82 8.84
N SER A 136 17.26 19.77 9.60
CA SER A 136 16.51 20.57 10.60
C SER A 136 15.37 21.39 9.98
N ALA A 137 15.51 21.78 8.70
CA ALA A 137 14.47 22.51 7.97
C ALA A 137 13.13 21.76 7.89
N TRP A 138 13.12 20.43 8.07
CA TRP A 138 11.92 19.61 7.95
C TRP A 138 11.26 19.22 9.29
N GLU A 139 11.84 19.55 10.43
CA GLU A 139 11.32 19.10 11.72
C GLU A 139 9.82 19.41 11.90
N ALA A 140 9.42 20.67 11.65
CA ALA A 140 8.03 21.07 11.76
C ALA A 140 7.12 20.43 10.70
N ASP A 141 7.62 20.24 9.47
CA ASP A 141 6.87 19.64 8.37
C ASP A 141 6.69 18.12 8.58
N VAL A 142 7.68 17.45 9.14
CA VAL A 142 7.63 16.02 9.51
C VAL A 142 6.56 15.79 10.58
N ASP A 143 6.56 16.59 11.65
CA ASP A 143 5.55 16.51 12.71
C ASP A 143 4.13 16.77 12.16
N ALA A 144 3.99 17.81 11.34
CA ALA A 144 2.71 18.15 10.72
C ALA A 144 2.21 17.04 9.78
N LEU A 145 3.11 16.41 9.02
CA LEU A 145 2.79 15.28 8.13
C LEU A 145 2.36 14.06 8.94
N ALA A 146 3.08 13.70 10.01
CA ALA A 146 2.73 12.56 10.86
C ALA A 146 1.33 12.71 11.46
N LEU A 147 1.02 13.91 12.00
CA LEU A 147 -0.31 14.24 12.53
C LEU A 147 -1.39 14.16 11.44
N SER A 148 -1.10 14.70 10.25
CA SER A 148 -2.04 14.69 9.13
C SER A 148 -2.32 13.28 8.65
N ALA A 149 -1.28 12.45 8.49
CA ALA A 149 -1.39 11.06 8.07
C ALA A 149 -2.22 10.23 9.06
N GLN A 150 -2.02 10.46 10.37
CA GLN A 150 -2.85 9.83 11.41
C GLN A 150 -4.33 10.23 11.27
N ARG A 151 -4.64 11.48 10.96
CA ARG A 151 -6.03 11.93 10.72
C ARG A 151 -6.62 11.32 9.46
N TRP A 152 -5.83 11.09 8.40
CA TRP A 152 -6.30 10.51 7.15
C TRP A 152 -6.57 9.02 7.25
N THR A 153 -5.76 8.31 8.05
CA THR A 153 -5.73 6.83 8.08
C THR A 153 -6.22 6.22 9.39
N GLY A 154 -6.30 7.03 10.46
CA GLY A 154 -6.54 6.55 11.82
C GLY A 154 -5.34 5.81 12.44
N ARG A 155 -4.15 5.84 11.79
CA ARG A 155 -2.96 5.10 12.20
C ARG A 155 -1.78 6.04 12.42
N PRO A 156 -0.92 5.79 13.43
CA PRO A 156 0.33 6.50 13.59
C PRO A 156 1.20 6.34 12.34
N MET A 157 1.99 7.38 12.04
CA MET A 157 3.00 7.34 10.99
C MET A 157 4.38 7.58 11.61
N ASN A 158 5.29 6.65 11.39
CA ASN A 158 6.71 6.78 11.72
C ASN A 158 7.44 7.29 10.49
N ILE A 159 8.14 8.41 10.63
CA ILE A 159 8.87 9.02 9.53
C ILE A 159 10.37 8.91 9.81
N LEU A 160 11.06 8.14 8.99
CA LEU A 160 12.53 8.05 8.99
C LEU A 160 13.07 9.10 8.02
N VAL A 161 13.74 10.11 8.55
CA VAL A 161 14.46 11.10 7.74
C VAL A 161 15.92 10.74 7.69
N MET A 162 16.49 10.67 6.50
CA MET A 162 17.92 10.45 6.28
C MET A 162 18.46 11.47 5.28
N ALA A 163 19.66 11.98 5.52
CA ALA A 163 20.34 12.79 4.53
C ALA A 163 20.85 11.92 3.36
N ARG A 164 20.98 12.52 2.18
CA ARG A 164 21.54 11.83 1.00
C ARG A 164 22.89 11.17 1.29
N GLU A 165 23.76 11.85 2.03
CA GLU A 165 25.09 11.35 2.37
C GLU A 165 25.01 10.16 3.30
N GLU A 166 24.19 10.21 4.33
CA GLU A 166 23.95 9.10 5.26
C GLU A 166 23.51 7.83 4.51
N VAL A 167 22.55 7.97 3.57
CA VAL A 167 22.08 6.85 2.76
C VAL A 167 23.19 6.27 1.87
N ARG A 168 24.07 7.14 1.33
CA ARG A 168 25.22 6.71 0.51
C ARG A 168 26.30 6.02 1.33
N ASP A 169 26.53 6.47 2.56
CA ASP A 169 27.53 5.92 3.48
C ASP A 169 27.06 4.62 4.13
N ALA A 170 25.79 4.53 4.51
CA ALA A 170 25.16 3.34 5.05
C ALA A 170 25.12 2.18 4.02
N ARG A 171 25.05 2.51 2.72
CA ARG A 171 25.02 1.55 1.60
C ARG A 171 24.01 0.41 1.87
N HIS A 172 24.43 -0.83 1.57
CA HIS A 172 23.65 -2.04 1.81
C HIS A 172 23.76 -2.59 3.25
N GLU A 173 24.48 -1.93 4.13
CA GLU A 173 24.72 -2.42 5.50
C GLU A 173 23.50 -2.17 6.41
N GLU A 174 22.67 -1.15 6.08
CA GLU A 174 21.45 -0.86 6.82
C GLU A 174 20.29 -1.76 6.33
N PRO A 175 19.78 -2.69 7.18
CA PRO A 175 18.72 -3.62 6.80
C PRO A 175 17.45 -2.92 6.30
N VAL A 176 17.12 -1.75 6.88
CA VAL A 176 15.93 -0.97 6.48
C VAL A 176 16.01 -0.50 5.04
N LEU A 177 17.20 -0.09 4.55
CA LEU A 177 17.38 0.35 3.17
C LEU A 177 17.24 -0.82 2.18
N GLN A 178 17.65 -2.02 2.57
CA GLN A 178 17.46 -3.23 1.76
C GLN A 178 15.97 -3.61 1.68
N ASP A 179 15.26 -3.54 2.80
CA ASP A 179 13.82 -3.82 2.84
C ASP A 179 13.04 -2.82 1.97
N ILE A 180 13.40 -1.52 2.03
CA ILE A 180 12.81 -0.49 1.17
C ILE A 180 13.10 -0.77 -0.30
N ALA A 181 14.34 -1.15 -0.65
CA ALA A 181 14.70 -1.46 -2.04
C ALA A 181 13.93 -2.67 -2.60
N ARG A 182 13.58 -3.64 -1.75
CA ARG A 182 12.85 -4.85 -2.12
C ARG A 182 11.34 -4.63 -2.22
N ASP A 183 10.75 -4.02 -1.19
CA ASP A 183 9.30 -4.02 -0.97
C ASP A 183 8.70 -2.61 -0.87
N GLY A 184 9.52 -1.54 -0.89
CA GLY A 184 9.07 -0.16 -0.71
C GLY A 184 8.13 0.30 -1.82
N LEU A 185 7.11 1.08 -1.45
CA LEU A 185 6.17 1.72 -2.37
C LEU A 185 6.58 3.19 -2.58
N PRO A 186 7.16 3.56 -3.73
CA PRO A 186 7.62 4.92 -3.97
C PRO A 186 6.48 5.94 -3.95
N VAL A 187 6.65 7.00 -3.16
CA VAL A 187 5.78 8.17 -3.09
C VAL A 187 6.35 9.28 -3.96
N LEU A 188 7.66 9.55 -3.84
CA LEU A 188 8.40 10.55 -4.61
C LEU A 188 9.72 9.93 -5.12
N GLY A 189 10.13 10.29 -6.32
CA GLY A 189 11.27 9.66 -6.98
C GLY A 189 10.94 8.28 -7.53
N THR A 190 11.97 7.49 -7.88
CA THR A 190 11.80 6.13 -8.41
C THR A 190 12.64 5.14 -7.62
N MET A 191 12.20 3.89 -7.54
CA MET A 191 12.97 2.82 -6.90
C MET A 191 14.33 2.63 -7.56
N SER A 192 14.42 2.78 -8.88
CA SER A 192 15.68 2.71 -9.61
C SER A 192 16.66 3.82 -9.20
N SER A 193 16.19 5.04 -8.90
CA SER A 193 17.04 6.12 -8.39
C SER A 193 17.52 5.85 -6.96
N PHE A 194 16.65 5.30 -6.13
CA PHE A 194 16.98 4.90 -4.77
C PHE A 194 18.03 3.78 -4.74
N VAL A 195 17.81 2.70 -5.50
CA VAL A 195 18.78 1.59 -5.61
C VAL A 195 20.14 2.07 -6.08
N ARG A 196 20.21 3.02 -7.02
CA ARG A 196 21.49 3.64 -7.43
C ARG A 196 22.12 4.46 -6.31
N LEU A 197 21.31 5.11 -5.47
CA LEU A 197 21.80 5.91 -4.35
C LEU A 197 22.47 5.02 -3.29
N ILE A 198 21.83 3.91 -2.89
CA ILE A 198 22.38 2.95 -1.93
C ILE A 198 23.47 2.06 -2.51
N GLY A 199 23.46 1.84 -3.82
CA GLY A 199 24.41 0.95 -4.52
C GLY A 199 25.79 1.55 -4.74
N GLY A 200 25.98 2.86 -4.56
CA GLY A 200 27.23 3.61 -4.77
C GLY A 200 27.96 3.20 -6.06
N ARG A 201 28.18 4.08 -7.00
CA ARG A 201 29.09 3.77 -8.12
C ARG A 201 30.48 3.47 -7.56
N ARG A 202 31.03 2.32 -7.97
CA ARG A 202 32.50 2.16 -8.04
C ARG A 202 33.07 3.17 -9.01
#